data_5ad992f447a0935c569be27c39091972
#
_entry.id   5ad992f447a0935c569be27c39091972
#
_cell.length_a   1.000
_cell.length_b   1.000
_cell.length_c   1.000
_cell.angle_alpha   90.00
_cell.angle_beta   90.00
_cell.angle_gamma   90.00
#
_symmetry.space_group_name_H-M   'P 1'
#
loop_
_entity.id
_entity.type
_entity.pdbx_description
1 polymer ?
#
loop_
_entity_poly.entity_id
_entity_poly.type
_entity_poly.pdbx_seq_one_letter_code
_entity_poly.pdbx_strand_id
1 'polypeptide(L)'
;MNNNNFSRRRFLQAGGAAAIWVPASVRGYTSKEMQDFYANGEMSVNVSKWELDTPALCVDLDRLEGNLDKMATTLSNNGITSRPHAKTHKCPTIAHMQMARGSVGI
;
A
#
# COMPACT_ATOMS: atom_id res chain seq x y z
N MET A 1 -44.16 22.98 13.03
CA MET A 1 -42.74 22.63 13.17
C MET A 1 -42.61 21.13 13.09
N ASN A 2 -42.26 20.60 11.93
CA ASN A 2 -42.15 19.14 11.68
C ASN A 2 -40.71 18.71 11.90
N ASN A 3 -40.42 18.09 13.04
CA ASN A 3 -39.13 17.46 13.34
C ASN A 3 -39.05 16.10 12.64
N ASN A 4 -38.55 16.07 11.42
CA ASN A 4 -38.19 14.84 10.76
C ASN A 4 -36.85 14.33 11.33
N ASN A 5 -36.90 13.66 12.48
CA ASN A 5 -35.78 12.90 12.98
C ASN A 5 -35.54 11.67 12.06
N PHE A 6 -34.65 11.83 11.10
CA PHE A 6 -34.12 10.72 10.31
C PHE A 6 -33.26 9.83 11.20
N SER A 7 -33.85 8.76 11.74
CA SER A 7 -33.11 7.80 12.56
C SER A 7 -32.24 6.92 11.66
N ARG A 8 -30.99 6.68 12.05
CA ARG A 8 -30.05 5.75 11.40
C ARG A 8 -30.68 4.37 11.13
N ARG A 9 -31.58 3.94 12.01
CA ARG A 9 -32.32 2.68 11.89
C ARG A 9 -33.31 2.69 10.71
N ARG A 10 -33.95 3.81 10.41
CA ARG A 10 -34.84 3.95 9.24
C ARG A 10 -34.05 4.00 7.94
N PHE A 11 -32.85 4.59 7.95
CA PHE A 11 -31.96 4.59 6.80
C PHE A 11 -31.52 3.16 6.42
N LEU A 12 -31.17 2.34 7.41
CA LEU A 12 -30.79 0.94 7.20
C LEU A 12 -31.96 0.06 6.77
N GLN A 13 -33.18 0.35 7.24
CA GLN A 13 -34.38 -0.38 6.83
C GLN A 13 -34.88 -0.01 5.43
N ALA A 14 -34.68 1.23 4.99
CA ALA A 14 -35.00 1.66 3.62
C ALA A 14 -34.00 1.12 2.59
N GLY A 15 -32.76 0.80 3.00
CA GLY A 15 -31.72 0.21 2.14
C GLY A 15 -31.89 -1.30 1.88
N GLY A 16 -32.80 -1.97 2.58
CA GLY A 16 -32.94 -3.43 2.54
C GLY A 16 -33.64 -4.01 1.32
N ALA A 17 -34.17 -3.22 0.39
CA ALA A 17 -34.95 -3.71 -0.75
C ALA A 17 -34.39 -3.31 -2.13
N ALA A 18 -33.34 -2.49 -2.20
CA ALA A 18 -32.61 -2.28 -3.45
C ALA A 18 -31.47 -3.29 -3.47
N ALA A 19 -31.60 -4.39 -4.20
CA ALA A 19 -30.45 -5.16 -4.66
C ALA A 19 -29.59 -4.18 -5.46
N ILE A 20 -28.61 -3.55 -4.82
CA ILE A 20 -27.61 -2.74 -5.49
C ILE A 20 -26.84 -3.73 -6.34
N TRP A 21 -27.17 -3.79 -7.62
CA TRP A 21 -26.37 -4.47 -8.61
C TRP A 21 -25.06 -3.68 -8.72
N VAL A 22 -24.07 -4.09 -7.93
CA VAL A 22 -22.73 -3.55 -8.02
C VAL A 22 -22.09 -4.22 -9.23
N PRO A 23 -21.84 -3.49 -10.31
CA PRO A 23 -21.17 -4.08 -11.48
C PRO A 23 -19.82 -4.67 -11.03
N ALA A 24 -19.44 -5.81 -11.59
CA ALA A 24 -18.19 -6.52 -11.28
C ALA A 24 -16.92 -5.63 -11.40
N SER A 25 -17.03 -4.48 -12.06
CA SER A 25 -15.99 -3.49 -12.23
C SER A 25 -15.66 -2.63 -10.98
N VAL A 26 -16.37 -2.81 -9.86
CA VAL A 26 -16.12 -2.07 -8.60
C VAL A 26 -15.24 -2.85 -7.63
N ARG A 27 -14.87 -4.07 -7.96
CA ARG A 27 -13.96 -4.88 -7.14
C ARG A 27 -12.53 -4.44 -7.43
N GLY A 28 -11.81 -4.01 -6.37
CA GLY A 28 -10.40 -3.69 -6.46
C GLY A 28 -9.52 -4.94 -6.66
N TYR A 29 -8.29 -4.74 -7.11
CA TYR A 29 -7.32 -5.80 -7.25
C TYR A 29 -6.86 -6.30 -5.87
N THR A 30 -6.96 -7.59 -5.65
CA THR A 30 -6.48 -8.25 -4.43
C THR A 30 -4.95 -8.38 -4.45
N SER A 31 -4.35 -8.56 -3.25
CA SER A 31 -2.90 -8.80 -3.13
C SER A 31 -2.44 -10.01 -3.94
N LYS A 32 -3.29 -11.03 -4.08
CA LYS A 32 -2.96 -12.22 -4.86
C LYS A 32 -2.93 -11.92 -6.36
N GLU A 33 -3.93 -11.23 -6.88
CA GLU A 33 -3.96 -10.81 -8.28
C GLU A 33 -2.76 -9.94 -8.63
N MET A 34 -2.36 -9.04 -7.73
CA MET A 34 -1.15 -8.24 -7.91
C MET A 34 0.13 -9.12 -7.93
N GLN A 35 0.23 -10.12 -7.05
CA GLN A 35 1.36 -11.05 -7.05
C GLN A 35 1.42 -11.87 -8.35
N ASP A 36 0.28 -12.33 -8.84
CA ASP A 36 0.19 -13.09 -10.09
C ASP A 36 0.61 -12.24 -11.30
N PHE A 37 0.24 -10.96 -11.36
CA PHE A 37 0.73 -10.02 -12.37
C PHE A 37 2.25 -9.87 -12.34
N TYR A 38 2.84 -9.76 -11.15
CA TYR A 38 4.31 -9.70 -10.99
C TYR A 38 4.99 -10.99 -11.47
N ALA A 39 4.45 -12.14 -11.09
CA ALA A 39 5.02 -13.44 -11.43
C ALA A 39 4.97 -13.74 -12.93
N ASN A 40 3.93 -13.27 -13.62
CA ASN A 40 3.73 -13.50 -15.05
C ASN A 40 4.42 -12.47 -15.96
N GLY A 41 5.06 -11.43 -15.38
CA GLY A 41 5.69 -10.36 -16.15
C GLY A 41 4.68 -9.42 -16.85
N GLU A 42 3.41 -9.50 -16.50
CA GLU A 42 2.32 -8.69 -17.07
C GLU A 42 2.24 -7.26 -16.51
N MET A 43 3.37 -6.74 -16.01
CA MET A 43 3.47 -5.40 -15.39
C MET A 43 3.29 -4.22 -16.34
N SER A 44 2.71 -4.42 -17.52
CA SER A 44 2.33 -3.31 -18.42
C SER A 44 1.01 -2.63 -18.02
N VAL A 45 0.31 -3.13 -17.02
CA VAL A 45 -0.95 -2.54 -16.55
C VAL A 45 -0.65 -1.54 -15.45
N ASN A 46 -0.84 -0.26 -15.72
CA ASN A 46 -0.82 0.79 -14.69
C ASN A 46 -2.05 0.65 -13.80
N VAL A 47 -1.91 -0.06 -12.69
CA VAL A 47 -2.95 -0.16 -11.66
C VAL A 47 -2.87 1.06 -10.75
N SER A 48 -3.95 1.83 -10.68
CA SER A 48 -4.04 2.94 -9.73
C SER A 48 -4.19 2.41 -8.30
N LYS A 49 -3.60 3.11 -7.33
CA LYS A 49 -3.79 2.79 -5.90
C LYS A 49 -5.27 2.76 -5.47
N TRP A 50 -6.14 3.45 -6.22
CA TRP A 50 -7.58 3.49 -5.97
C TRP A 50 -8.32 2.25 -6.48
N GLU A 51 -7.65 1.43 -7.30
CA GLU A 51 -8.16 0.17 -7.83
C GLU A 51 -7.71 -1.04 -6.99
N LEU A 52 -6.96 -0.81 -5.91
CA LEU A 52 -6.56 -1.85 -4.98
C LEU A 52 -7.68 -2.14 -3.99
N ASP A 53 -7.84 -3.41 -3.66
CA ASP A 53 -8.74 -3.83 -2.58
C ASP A 53 -8.19 -3.37 -1.23
N THR A 54 -9.06 -2.96 -0.32
CA THR A 54 -8.66 -2.42 0.98
C THR A 54 -8.91 -3.41 2.11
N PRO A 55 -8.03 -3.42 3.13
CA PRO A 55 -6.88 -2.54 3.37
C PRO A 55 -5.64 -2.92 2.54
N ALA A 56 -4.97 -1.93 1.92
CA ALA A 56 -3.72 -2.10 1.20
C ALA A 56 -2.64 -1.14 1.71
N LEU A 57 -1.42 -1.64 1.90
CA LEU A 57 -0.25 -0.83 2.21
C LEU A 57 0.49 -0.52 0.90
N CYS A 58 0.52 0.76 0.53
CA CYS A 58 1.23 1.23 -0.65
C CYS A 58 2.51 1.96 -0.25
N VAL A 59 3.59 1.66 -0.95
CA VAL A 59 4.87 2.35 -0.79
C VAL A 59 5.14 3.16 -2.05
N ASP A 60 5.38 4.45 -1.88
CA ASP A 60 5.87 5.34 -2.93
C ASP A 60 7.36 5.05 -3.14
N LEU A 61 7.71 4.44 -4.28
CA LEU A 61 9.07 3.99 -4.56
C LEU A 61 10.05 5.15 -4.70
N ASP A 62 9.66 6.24 -5.36
CA ASP A 62 10.55 7.40 -5.55
C ASP A 62 10.93 8.02 -4.21
N ARG A 63 9.95 8.13 -3.31
CA ARG A 63 10.20 8.62 -1.94
C ARG A 63 11.02 7.64 -1.12
N LEU A 64 10.76 6.34 -1.23
CA LEU A 64 11.53 5.31 -0.53
C LEU A 64 12.99 5.35 -0.97
N GLU A 65 13.24 5.32 -2.27
CA GLU A 65 14.60 5.34 -2.82
C GLU A 65 15.33 6.62 -2.43
N GLY A 66 14.70 7.78 -2.60
CA GLY A 66 15.26 9.06 -2.18
C GLY A 66 15.60 9.12 -0.69
N ASN A 67 14.78 8.53 0.17
CA ASN A 67 15.04 8.45 1.62
C ASN A 67 16.22 7.52 1.93
N LEU A 68 16.30 6.37 1.26
CA LEU A 68 17.42 5.43 1.43
C LEU A 68 18.73 6.03 0.97
N ASP A 69 18.75 6.72 -0.17
CA ASP A 69 19.94 7.38 -0.72
C ASP A 69 20.40 8.53 0.17
N LYS A 70 19.46 9.34 0.66
CA LYS A 70 19.76 10.42 1.62
C LYS A 70 20.38 9.87 2.90
N MET A 71 19.83 8.79 3.45
CA MET A 71 20.37 8.15 4.65
C MET A 71 21.78 7.60 4.40
N ALA A 72 21.96 6.83 3.32
CA ALA A 72 23.26 6.25 2.97
C ALA A 72 24.33 7.33 2.80
N THR A 73 24.02 8.41 2.06
CA THR A 73 24.93 9.54 1.86
C THR A 73 25.27 10.24 3.18
N THR A 74 24.27 10.47 4.03
CA THR A 74 24.49 11.13 5.33
C THR A 74 25.41 10.31 6.22
N LEU A 75 25.20 9.01 6.29
CA LEU A 75 26.03 8.10 7.09
C LEU A 75 27.46 7.99 6.56
N SER A 76 27.61 7.82 5.25
CA SER A 76 28.91 7.75 4.58
C SER A 76 29.72 9.01 4.82
N ASN A 77 29.13 10.20 4.68
CA ASN A 77 29.80 11.48 4.92
C ASN A 77 30.28 11.67 6.37
N ASN A 78 29.68 10.95 7.31
CA ASN A 78 30.07 10.98 8.72
C ASN A 78 30.89 9.75 9.16
N GLY A 79 31.29 8.87 8.25
CA GLY A 79 32.06 7.67 8.56
C GLY A 79 31.29 6.64 9.40
N ILE A 80 29.96 6.66 9.33
CA ILE A 80 29.08 5.78 10.11
C ILE A 80 28.43 4.75 9.17
N THR A 81 28.31 3.51 9.64
CA THR A 81 27.60 2.46 8.94
C THR A 81 26.22 2.22 9.57
N SER A 82 25.22 1.84 8.76
CA SER A 82 23.90 1.53 9.25
C SER A 82 23.69 0.03 9.45
N ARG A 83 22.89 -0.28 10.44
CA ARG A 83 22.28 -1.61 10.61
C ARG A 83 20.79 -1.43 10.91
N PRO A 84 19.97 -1.29 9.88
CA PRO A 84 18.54 -1.06 10.05
C PRO A 84 17.85 -2.27 10.65
N HIS A 85 16.71 -2.03 11.30
CA HIS A 85 15.92 -3.09 11.89
C HIS A 85 14.67 -3.36 11.04
N ALA A 86 14.65 -4.51 10.34
CA ALA A 86 13.59 -4.89 9.40
C ALA A 86 12.21 -5.09 10.05
N LYS A 87 12.11 -5.18 11.39
CA LYS A 87 10.81 -5.31 12.09
C LYS A 87 9.83 -4.17 11.79
N THR A 88 10.36 -2.99 11.41
CA THR A 88 9.57 -1.80 11.14
C THR A 88 8.73 -1.95 9.89
N HIS A 89 9.31 -2.47 8.81
CA HIS A 89 8.64 -2.60 7.51
C HIS A 89 8.28 -4.05 7.16
N LYS A 90 8.95 -5.05 7.76
CA LYS A 90 8.74 -6.49 7.52
C LYS A 90 8.72 -6.89 6.04
N CYS A 91 9.47 -6.15 5.21
CA CYS A 91 9.53 -6.32 3.76
C CYS A 91 10.95 -6.70 3.33
N PRO A 92 11.18 -7.92 2.82
CA PRO A 92 12.49 -8.36 2.35
C PRO A 92 13.06 -7.48 1.25
N THR A 93 12.24 -6.99 0.33
CA THR A 93 12.65 -6.10 -0.76
C THR A 93 13.28 -4.81 -0.23
N ILE A 94 12.63 -4.17 0.75
CA ILE A 94 13.19 -2.96 1.39
C ILE A 94 14.50 -3.29 2.11
N ALA A 95 14.57 -4.43 2.79
CA ALA A 95 15.80 -4.88 3.45
C ALA A 95 16.95 -5.05 2.44
N HIS A 96 16.70 -5.67 1.29
CA HIS A 96 17.69 -5.77 0.21
C HIS A 96 18.11 -4.40 -0.34
N MET A 97 17.17 -3.47 -0.50
CA MET A 97 17.48 -2.12 -0.93
C MET A 97 18.38 -1.37 0.06
N GLN A 98 18.20 -1.59 1.37
CA GLN A 98 19.05 -1.05 2.44
C GLN A 98 20.46 -1.65 2.39
N MET A 99 20.56 -2.97 2.22
CA MET A 99 21.85 -3.67 2.07
C MET A 99 22.61 -3.18 0.84
N ALA A 100 21.93 -3.02 -0.29
CA ALA A 100 22.53 -2.52 -1.53
C ALA A 100 23.11 -1.09 -1.40
N ARG A 101 22.65 -0.32 -0.41
CA ARG A 101 23.11 1.04 -0.11
C ARG A 101 24.13 1.11 1.03
N GLY A 102 24.76 0.00 1.36
CA GLY A 102 25.89 -0.04 2.30
C GLY A 102 25.53 -0.31 3.75
N SER A 103 24.34 -0.82 4.04
CA SER A 103 24.05 -1.34 5.38
C SER A 103 24.89 -2.59 5.66
N VAL A 104 25.43 -2.72 6.88
CA VAL A 104 26.32 -3.84 7.29
C VAL A 104 25.55 -5.08 7.80
N GLY A 105 24.24 -5.03 7.77
CA GLY A 105 23.35 -6.12 8.20
C GLY A 105 21.93 -5.59 8.44
N ILE A 106 21.02 -6.51 8.72
CA ILE A 106 19.62 -6.23 9.03
C ILE A 106 19.30 -6.86 10.40
#